data_9cc68499f3baef22cd17cd0f01a68242
#
_entry.id   9cc68499f3baef22cd17cd0f01a68242
#
_cell.length_a   1.000
_cell.length_b   1.000
_cell.length_c   1.000
_cell.angle_alpha   90.00
_cell.angle_beta   90.00
_cell.angle_gamma   90.00
#
_symmetry.space_group_name_H-M   'P 1'
#
loop_
_entity.id
_entity.type
_entity.pdbx_description
1 polymer ?
#
loop_
_entity_poly.entity_id
_entity_poly.type
_entity_poly.pdbx_seq_one_letter_code
_entity_poly.pdbx_strand_id
1 'polypeptide(L)'
;MRYQHILVALELSSESNLLIERAIFMAKQHNADISFIHIDGTHGEIYPDLVDIHTDINVRPVSQLAMKKLRSFEANVDFPIRHFLVGTGNLANKLSETIENYHVDLLLCGHHQDFWSKIISYSRQLINRSPVDILVVPILGETN
;
A
#
# COMPACT_ATOMS: atom_id res chain seq x y z
N MET A 1 -8.63 -21.20 2.86
CA MET A 1 -8.78 -19.85 3.40
C MET A 1 -8.91 -18.83 2.27
N ARG A 2 -9.76 -17.86 2.44
CA ARG A 2 -10.01 -16.86 1.40
C ARG A 2 -9.71 -15.47 1.96
N TYR A 3 -8.95 -14.69 1.19
CA TYR A 3 -8.68 -13.31 1.59
C TYR A 3 -9.93 -12.46 1.39
N GLN A 4 -10.12 -11.48 2.24
CA GLN A 4 -11.25 -10.57 2.16
C GLN A 4 -10.84 -9.13 1.90
N HIS A 5 -9.66 -8.73 2.35
CA HIS A 5 -9.19 -7.35 2.15
C HIS A 5 -7.70 -7.33 1.89
N ILE A 6 -7.33 -6.94 0.68
CA ILE A 6 -5.95 -6.89 0.22
C ILE A 6 -5.47 -5.45 0.26
N LEU A 7 -4.35 -5.22 0.93
CA LEU A 7 -3.72 -3.90 1.00
C LEU A 7 -2.48 -3.91 0.13
N VAL A 8 -2.38 -2.97 -0.80
CA VAL A 8 -1.23 -2.84 -1.70
C VAL A 8 -0.41 -1.64 -1.27
N ALA A 9 0.83 -1.88 -0.85
CA ALA A 9 1.74 -0.81 -0.44
C ALA A 9 2.44 -0.27 -1.69
N LEU A 10 2.09 0.94 -2.09
CA LEU A 10 2.57 1.53 -3.33
C LEU A 10 3.76 2.46 -3.09
N GLU A 11 4.73 2.38 -3.98
CA GLU A 11 5.79 3.37 -4.09
C GLU A 11 5.47 4.28 -5.27
N LEU A 12 6.26 5.32 -5.44
CA LEU A 12 5.99 6.28 -6.52
C LEU A 12 6.60 5.87 -7.85
N SER A 13 6.97 4.60 -8.00
CA SER A 13 7.56 4.13 -9.24
C SER A 13 6.49 3.51 -10.15
N SER A 14 6.76 3.50 -11.44
CA SER A 14 5.83 2.90 -12.40
C SER A 14 5.69 1.38 -12.22
N GLU A 15 6.66 0.77 -11.57
CA GLU A 15 6.59 -0.67 -11.30
C GLU A 15 5.46 -1.02 -10.32
N SER A 16 4.92 -0.03 -9.62
CA SER A 16 3.76 -0.28 -8.77
C SER A 16 2.55 -0.80 -9.57
N ASN A 17 2.51 -0.54 -10.87
CA ASN A 17 1.45 -1.09 -11.71
C ASN A 17 1.46 -2.62 -11.73
N LEU A 18 2.64 -3.23 -11.61
CA LEU A 18 2.73 -4.69 -11.53
C LEU A 18 2.09 -5.21 -10.25
N LEU A 19 2.28 -4.49 -9.14
CA LEU A 19 1.65 -4.85 -7.88
C LEU A 19 0.14 -4.75 -7.99
N ILE A 20 -0.34 -3.68 -8.60
CA ILE A 20 -1.77 -3.45 -8.74
C ILE A 20 -2.41 -4.56 -9.58
N GLU A 21 -1.77 -4.93 -10.69
CA GLU A 21 -2.27 -6.01 -11.53
C GLU A 21 -2.34 -7.33 -10.78
N ARG A 22 -1.30 -7.64 -10.00
CA ARG A 22 -1.29 -8.86 -9.21
C ARG A 22 -2.40 -8.84 -8.16
N ALA A 23 -2.60 -7.69 -7.52
CA ALA A 23 -3.64 -7.56 -6.51
C ALA A 23 -5.02 -7.74 -7.10
N ILE A 24 -5.28 -7.17 -8.27
CA ILE A 24 -6.57 -7.31 -8.95
C ILE A 24 -6.83 -8.78 -9.29
N PHE A 25 -5.83 -9.46 -9.80
CA PHE A 25 -5.96 -10.87 -10.12
C PHE A 25 -6.37 -11.67 -8.88
N MET A 26 -5.68 -11.45 -7.77
CA MET A 26 -5.98 -12.16 -6.53
C MET A 26 -7.34 -11.77 -5.95
N ALA A 27 -7.69 -10.49 -6.03
CA ALA A 27 -8.97 -10.02 -5.52
C ALA A 27 -10.12 -10.67 -6.27
N LYS A 28 -9.98 -10.82 -7.59
CA LYS A 28 -11.03 -11.48 -8.38
C LYS A 28 -11.17 -12.94 -8.00
N GLN A 29 -10.07 -13.62 -7.72
CA GLN A 29 -10.12 -15.03 -7.33
C GLN A 29 -10.72 -15.23 -5.95
N HIS A 30 -10.48 -14.31 -5.03
CA HIS A 30 -10.94 -14.44 -3.64
C HIS A 30 -12.22 -13.65 -3.38
N ASN A 31 -12.69 -12.87 -4.35
CA ASN A 31 -13.80 -11.95 -4.15
C ASN A 31 -13.48 -10.98 -3.01
N ALA A 32 -12.28 -10.41 -3.04
CA ALA A 32 -11.77 -9.56 -1.97
C ALA A 32 -11.83 -8.10 -2.38
N ASP A 33 -11.82 -7.22 -1.37
CA ASP A 33 -11.66 -5.79 -1.58
C ASP A 33 -10.20 -5.45 -1.70
N ILE A 34 -9.90 -4.34 -2.39
CA ILE A 34 -8.55 -3.82 -2.52
C ILE A 34 -8.49 -2.42 -1.93
N SER A 35 -7.44 -2.14 -1.18
CA SER A 35 -7.10 -0.78 -0.75
C SER A 35 -5.63 -0.53 -1.07
N PHE A 36 -5.29 0.74 -1.31
CA PHE A 36 -3.91 1.15 -1.54
C PHE A 36 -3.42 1.95 -0.34
N ILE A 37 -2.12 1.90 -0.10
CA ILE A 37 -1.49 2.75 0.91
C ILE A 37 -0.15 3.25 0.39
N HIS A 38 0.15 4.51 0.66
CA HIS A 38 1.45 5.12 0.37
C HIS A 38 1.89 5.96 1.55
N ILE A 39 3.07 5.69 2.07
CA ILE A 39 3.64 6.45 3.18
C ILE A 39 4.91 7.14 2.72
N ASP A 40 4.93 8.46 2.81
CA ASP A 40 6.11 9.25 2.50
C ASP A 40 6.90 9.45 3.76
N GLY A 41 8.00 8.73 3.91
CA GLY A 41 8.83 8.82 5.10
C GLY A 41 9.95 9.86 5.02
N THR A 42 10.06 10.56 3.88
CA THR A 42 11.20 11.44 3.67
C THR A 42 11.14 12.74 4.47
N HIS A 43 9.95 13.15 4.85
CA HIS A 43 9.74 14.42 5.56
C HIS A 43 9.37 14.23 7.03
N GLY A 44 9.53 13.02 7.56
CA GLY A 44 9.09 12.74 8.91
C GLY A 44 7.57 12.73 9.02
N GLU A 45 7.08 12.74 10.23
CA GLU A 45 5.64 12.67 10.44
C GLU A 45 5.07 14.08 10.52
N ILE A 46 4.58 14.57 9.39
CA ILE A 46 3.95 15.89 9.31
C ILE A 46 2.47 15.79 9.67
N TYR A 47 1.81 14.73 9.24
CA TYR A 47 0.40 14.49 9.53
C TYR A 47 0.29 13.23 10.37
N PRO A 48 -0.34 13.30 11.54
CA PRO A 48 -0.44 12.10 12.40
C PRO A 48 -1.36 11.04 11.85
N ASP A 49 -2.36 11.43 11.07
CA ASP A 49 -3.36 10.50 10.58
C ASP A 49 -3.21 10.24 9.09
N LEU A 50 -3.63 9.06 8.67
CA LEU A 50 -3.73 8.74 7.26
C LEU A 50 -4.95 9.43 6.66
N VAL A 51 -4.84 9.78 5.39
CA VAL A 51 -5.91 10.42 4.65
C VAL A 51 -6.31 9.51 3.52
N ASP A 52 -7.62 9.34 3.32
CA ASP A 52 -8.14 8.53 2.23
C ASP A 52 -8.39 9.42 1.02
N ILE A 53 -7.45 9.43 0.08
CA ILE A 53 -7.57 10.30 -1.09
C ILE A 53 -8.59 9.78 -2.10
N HIS A 54 -9.10 8.58 -1.90
CA HIS A 54 -10.17 8.05 -2.74
C HIS A 54 -11.45 8.86 -2.53
N THR A 55 -11.69 9.33 -1.31
CA THR A 55 -12.89 10.09 -0.98
C THR A 55 -12.63 11.58 -0.80
N ASP A 56 -11.42 11.99 -0.45
CA ASP A 56 -11.11 13.39 -0.18
C ASP A 56 -10.09 13.89 -1.18
N ILE A 57 -10.57 14.65 -2.15
CA ILE A 57 -9.72 15.13 -3.25
C ILE A 57 -8.92 16.36 -2.87
N ASN A 58 -9.20 16.98 -1.72
CA ASN A 58 -8.56 18.24 -1.35
C ASN A 58 -7.36 18.08 -0.45
N VAL A 59 -7.17 16.92 0.13
CA VAL A 59 -6.08 16.72 1.07
C VAL A 59 -4.76 16.50 0.33
N ARG A 60 -3.70 17.11 0.85
CA ARG A 60 -2.38 17.02 0.24
C ARG A 60 -1.33 16.71 1.29
N PRO A 61 -1.29 15.46 1.79
CA PRO A 61 -0.29 15.09 2.79
C PRO A 61 1.10 14.92 2.21
N VAL A 62 1.24 14.96 0.87
CA VAL A 62 2.50 14.82 0.16
C VAL A 62 2.56 15.87 -0.93
N SER A 63 3.68 15.95 -1.65
CA SER A 63 3.85 16.95 -2.69
C SER A 63 2.82 16.79 -3.82
N GLN A 64 2.60 17.87 -4.57
CA GLN A 64 1.67 17.82 -5.71
C GLN A 64 2.10 16.79 -6.74
N LEU A 65 3.41 16.66 -6.98
CA LEU A 65 3.91 15.70 -7.93
C LEU A 65 3.59 14.28 -7.49
N ALA A 66 3.80 13.99 -6.20
CA ALA A 66 3.49 12.68 -5.66
C ALA A 66 1.99 12.39 -5.75
N MET A 67 1.16 13.38 -5.43
CA MET A 67 -0.29 13.19 -5.52
C MET A 67 -0.74 12.91 -6.94
N LYS A 68 -0.14 13.60 -7.91
CA LYS A 68 -0.46 13.35 -9.30
C LYS A 68 -0.13 11.91 -9.69
N LYS A 69 1.02 11.41 -9.25
CA LYS A 69 1.42 10.04 -9.52
C LYS A 69 0.47 9.03 -8.87
N LEU A 70 0.13 9.27 -7.61
CA LEU A 70 -0.76 8.37 -6.89
C LEU A 70 -2.15 8.33 -7.53
N ARG A 71 -2.67 9.48 -7.91
CA ARG A 71 -3.97 9.50 -8.57
C ARG A 71 -3.95 8.83 -9.93
N SER A 72 -2.81 8.84 -10.62
CA SER A 72 -2.72 8.14 -11.89
C SER A 72 -2.82 6.63 -11.69
N PHE A 73 -2.31 6.10 -10.57
CA PHE A 73 -2.48 4.68 -10.28
C PHE A 73 -3.95 4.34 -10.13
N GLU A 74 -4.70 5.16 -9.38
CA GLU A 74 -6.11 4.90 -9.17
C GLU A 74 -6.90 5.02 -10.47
N ALA A 75 -6.58 6.02 -11.29
CA ALA A 75 -7.30 6.28 -12.53
C ALA A 75 -7.15 5.16 -13.55
N ASN A 76 -6.04 4.44 -13.51
CA ASN A 76 -5.77 3.38 -14.49
C ASN A 76 -6.28 2.02 -14.05
N VAL A 77 -6.94 1.92 -12.90
CA VAL A 77 -7.41 0.66 -12.36
C VAL A 77 -8.87 0.44 -12.74
N ASP A 78 -9.16 -0.72 -13.34
CA ASP A 78 -10.51 -1.09 -13.71
C ASP A 78 -11.06 -2.08 -12.69
N PHE A 79 -11.00 -1.70 -11.43
CA PHE A 79 -11.46 -2.51 -10.30
C PHE A 79 -11.77 -1.55 -9.15
N PRO A 80 -12.87 -1.75 -8.41
CA PRO A 80 -13.19 -0.83 -7.31
C PRO A 80 -12.11 -0.81 -6.23
N ILE A 81 -11.66 0.36 -5.86
CA ILE A 81 -10.69 0.53 -4.79
C ILE A 81 -11.45 1.05 -3.58
N ARG A 82 -11.33 0.34 -2.46
CA ARG A 82 -12.10 0.68 -1.27
C ARG A 82 -11.54 1.92 -0.57
N HIS A 83 -10.23 1.94 -0.35
CA HIS A 83 -9.54 3.06 0.28
C HIS A 83 -8.22 3.31 -0.42
N PHE A 84 -7.79 4.56 -0.46
CA PHE A 84 -6.45 4.89 -0.90
C PHE A 84 -5.83 5.77 0.18
N LEU A 85 -5.10 5.16 1.08
CA LEU A 85 -4.60 5.81 2.28
C LEU A 85 -3.22 6.38 2.02
N VAL A 86 -3.03 7.65 2.37
CA VAL A 86 -1.77 8.35 2.14
C VAL A 86 -1.38 9.08 3.41
N GLY A 87 -0.11 9.04 3.74
CA GLY A 87 0.37 9.74 4.91
C GLY A 87 1.87 9.89 4.92
N THR A 88 2.37 10.39 6.03
CA THR A 88 3.80 10.57 6.26
C THR A 88 4.19 9.84 7.53
N GLY A 89 5.50 9.62 7.70
CA GLY A 89 5.99 9.04 8.93
C GLY A 89 6.56 7.65 8.76
N ASN A 90 6.45 6.86 9.81
CA ASN A 90 7.04 5.53 9.85
C ASN A 90 6.13 4.52 9.17
N LEU A 91 6.67 3.87 8.14
CA LEU A 91 5.90 2.91 7.36
C LEU A 91 5.36 1.77 8.22
N ALA A 92 6.20 1.20 9.09
CA ALA A 92 5.80 0.05 9.88
C ALA A 92 4.61 0.37 10.79
N ASN A 93 4.66 1.53 11.46
CA ASN A 93 3.58 1.93 12.33
C ASN A 93 2.29 2.17 11.57
N LYS A 94 2.39 2.84 10.42
CA LYS A 94 1.20 3.13 9.62
C LYS A 94 0.59 1.87 9.03
N LEU A 95 1.42 0.91 8.62
CA LEU A 95 0.92 -0.37 8.15
C LEU A 95 0.21 -1.12 9.26
N SER A 96 0.81 -1.13 10.47
CA SER A 96 0.20 -1.82 11.60
C SER A 96 -1.19 -1.26 11.92
N GLU A 97 -1.30 0.07 11.98
CA GLU A 97 -2.58 0.71 12.22
C GLU A 97 -3.60 0.36 11.15
N THR A 98 -3.18 0.39 9.90
CA THR A 98 -4.08 0.12 8.78
C THR A 98 -4.59 -1.31 8.81
N ILE A 99 -3.69 -2.24 9.03
CA ILE A 99 -4.06 -3.65 9.05
C ILE A 99 -5.08 -3.94 10.15
N GLU A 100 -4.87 -3.36 11.33
CA GLU A 100 -5.78 -3.56 12.43
C GLU A 100 -7.12 -2.84 12.22
N ASN A 101 -7.05 -1.58 11.81
CA ASN A 101 -8.26 -0.76 11.72
C ASN A 101 -9.16 -1.13 10.55
N TYR A 102 -8.59 -1.64 9.47
CA TYR A 102 -9.35 -1.95 8.26
C TYR A 102 -9.47 -3.44 8.01
N HIS A 103 -9.03 -4.26 8.96
CA HIS A 103 -9.16 -5.72 8.88
C HIS A 103 -8.53 -6.28 7.62
N VAL A 104 -7.29 -5.88 7.37
CA VAL A 104 -6.52 -6.38 6.23
C VAL A 104 -5.99 -7.76 6.54
N ASP A 105 -6.13 -8.69 5.62
CA ASP A 105 -5.61 -10.05 5.81
C ASP A 105 -4.53 -10.44 4.79
N LEU A 106 -4.27 -9.60 3.79
CA LEU A 106 -3.14 -9.82 2.88
C LEU A 106 -2.50 -8.48 2.54
N LEU A 107 -1.19 -8.39 2.71
CA LEU A 107 -0.41 -7.22 2.33
C LEU A 107 0.45 -7.58 1.13
N LEU A 108 0.33 -6.82 0.04
CA LEU A 108 1.18 -6.95 -1.14
C LEU A 108 2.18 -5.80 -1.18
N CYS A 109 3.43 -6.13 -1.44
CA CYS A 109 4.48 -5.11 -1.60
C CYS A 109 5.49 -5.58 -2.63
N GLY A 110 6.23 -4.62 -3.18
CA GLY A 110 7.28 -4.91 -4.14
C GLY A 110 8.61 -5.18 -3.46
N HIS A 111 9.54 -5.73 -4.23
CA HIS A 111 10.86 -6.08 -3.72
C HIS A 111 11.86 -4.98 -4.08
N HIS A 112 11.63 -3.76 -3.60
CA HIS A 112 12.60 -2.67 -3.69
C HIS A 112 13.47 -2.68 -2.46
N GLN A 113 14.76 -2.44 -2.63
CA GLN A 113 15.71 -2.64 -1.54
C GLN A 113 15.38 -1.83 -0.28
N ASP A 114 15.15 -0.55 -0.43
CA ASP A 114 14.87 0.30 0.74
C ASP A 114 13.53 -0.02 1.36
N PHE A 115 12.54 -0.24 0.52
CA PHE A 115 11.20 -0.56 0.98
C PHE A 115 11.17 -1.93 1.63
N TRP A 116 11.89 -2.90 1.04
CA TRP A 116 11.94 -4.26 1.54
C TRP A 116 12.52 -4.34 2.94
N SER A 117 13.55 -3.54 3.21
CA SER A 117 14.15 -3.49 4.55
C SER A 117 13.14 -3.08 5.60
N LYS A 118 12.30 -2.10 5.28
CA LYS A 118 11.26 -1.64 6.19
C LYS A 118 10.19 -2.71 6.41
N ILE A 119 9.83 -3.43 5.37
CA ILE A 119 8.83 -4.48 5.46
C ILE A 119 9.35 -5.65 6.30
N ILE A 120 10.61 -6.01 6.16
CA ILE A 120 11.18 -7.07 6.99
C ILE A 120 11.14 -6.69 8.46
N SER A 121 11.52 -5.46 8.79
CA SER A 121 11.47 -5.00 10.18
C SER A 121 10.04 -5.03 10.71
N TYR A 122 9.10 -4.61 9.88
CA TYR A 122 7.70 -4.58 10.25
C TYR A 122 7.14 -6.00 10.48
N SER A 123 7.50 -6.95 9.61
CA SER A 123 6.94 -8.29 9.72
C SER A 123 7.36 -8.98 11.02
N ARG A 124 8.55 -8.65 11.53
CA ARG A 124 8.97 -9.19 12.83
C ARG A 124 8.05 -8.73 13.95
N GLN A 125 7.55 -7.51 13.88
CA GLN A 125 6.63 -6.99 14.88
C GLN A 125 5.25 -7.61 14.72
N LEU A 126 4.84 -7.88 13.50
CA LEU A 126 3.50 -8.39 13.23
C LEU A 126 3.28 -9.82 13.65
N ILE A 127 4.32 -10.64 13.64
CA ILE A 127 4.19 -12.06 13.94
C ILE A 127 3.43 -12.30 15.24
N ASN A 128 3.63 -11.43 16.23
CA ASN A 128 3.04 -11.61 17.55
C ASN A 128 1.82 -10.72 17.80
N ARG A 129 1.36 -9.97 16.80
CA ARG A 129 0.28 -9.01 17.02
C ARG A 129 -0.98 -9.33 16.23
N SER A 130 -0.91 -9.33 14.94
CA SER A 130 -2.08 -9.55 14.09
C SER A 130 -1.69 -10.45 12.94
N PRO A 131 -2.41 -11.54 12.74
CA PRO A 131 -2.11 -12.40 11.59
C PRO A 131 -2.44 -11.67 10.30
N VAL A 132 -1.45 -11.53 9.45
CA VAL A 132 -1.59 -10.99 8.11
C VAL A 132 -0.56 -11.70 7.24
N ASP A 133 -1.00 -12.14 6.07
CA ASP A 133 -0.06 -12.72 5.11
C ASP A 133 0.61 -11.59 4.33
N ILE A 134 1.87 -11.77 4.00
CA ILE A 134 2.62 -10.77 3.24
C ILE A 134 3.13 -11.43 1.98
N LEU A 135 2.75 -10.87 0.84
CA LEU A 135 3.22 -11.34 -0.46
C LEU A 135 4.15 -10.30 -1.05
N VAL A 136 5.39 -10.71 -1.31
CA VAL A 136 6.39 -9.86 -1.92
C VAL A 136 6.47 -10.19 -3.39
N VAL A 137 6.24 -9.21 -4.24
CA VAL A 137 6.24 -9.40 -5.69
C VAL A 137 7.57 -8.91 -6.24
N PRO A 138 8.33 -9.77 -6.94
CA PRO A 138 9.58 -9.30 -7.53
C PRO A 138 9.33 -8.23 -8.58
N ILE A 139 10.16 -7.21 -8.55
CA ILE A 139 10.10 -6.15 -9.55
C ILE A 139 11.34 -6.28 -10.42
N LEU A 140 11.14 -6.73 -11.63
CA LEU A 140 12.24 -7.11 -12.49
C LEU A 140 12.49 -6.18 -13.66
N GLY A 141 11.71 -5.16 -13.81
CA GLY A 141 11.73 -4.40 -15.06
C GLY A 141 12.88 -3.46 -15.22
N GLU A 142 13.53 -3.11 -14.12
CA GLU A 142 14.43 -2.02 -14.22
C GLU A 142 15.80 -2.42 -14.56
N THR A 143 16.05 -3.56 -14.87
CA THR A 143 17.36 -3.93 -15.10
C THR A 143 18.04 -3.16 -16.10
N ASN A 144 18.09 -2.49 -16.32
CA ASN A 144 18.83 -1.85 -17.05
C ASN A 144 18.90 -1.41 -17.83
#